data_db9098c3271d8cbce7fa67badeacad27
#
_entry.id   db9098c3271d8cbce7fa67badeacad27
#
_cell.length_a   1.000
_cell.length_b   1.000
_cell.length_c   1.000
_cell.angle_alpha   90.00
_cell.angle_beta   90.00
_cell.angle_gamma   90.00
#
_symmetry.space_group_name_H-M   'P 1'
#
loop_
_entity.id
_entity.type
_entity.pdbx_description
1 polymer ?
#
loop_
_entity_poly.entity_id
_entity_poly.type
_entity_poly.pdbx_seq_one_letter_code
_entity_poly.pdbx_strand_id
1 'polypeptide(L)'
;MKCKILHESAGRMRIHAEQRRMSFQQADILEAYLRQVEGVKEVKVYDRTCDAVIYYNCERSGVIAAVAAFSYEASLALAPEHSAREMTHEYQDKLFFAV
;
A
#
# COMPACT_ATOMS: atom_id res chain seq x y z
N MET A 1 -8.77 4.48 -7.89
CA MET A 1 -8.27 5.31 -6.78
C MET A 1 -7.48 6.48 -7.32
N LYS A 2 -7.80 7.67 -6.84
CA LYS A 2 -7.01 8.85 -7.21
C LYS A 2 -5.71 8.89 -6.43
N CYS A 3 -4.60 9.11 -7.11
CA CYS A 3 -3.30 9.23 -6.49
C CYS A 3 -2.38 10.13 -7.29
N LYS A 4 -1.29 10.55 -6.66
CA LYS A 4 -0.22 11.34 -7.28
C LYS A 4 1.06 10.52 -7.28
N ILE A 5 1.85 10.65 -8.33
CA ILE A 5 3.19 10.07 -8.36
C ILE A 5 4.12 11.07 -7.69
N LEU A 6 4.71 10.69 -6.55
CA LEU A 6 5.63 11.55 -5.80
C LEU A 6 7.05 11.44 -6.30
N HIS A 7 7.46 10.23 -6.64
CA HIS A 7 8.81 9.94 -7.08
C HIS A 7 8.80 8.71 -7.97
N GLU A 8 9.67 8.70 -8.96
CA GLU A 8 9.73 7.61 -9.92
C GLU A 8 11.16 7.42 -10.40
N SER A 9 11.59 6.15 -10.48
CA SER A 9 12.83 5.74 -11.09
C SER A 9 12.59 4.44 -11.83
N ALA A 10 13.59 3.94 -12.55
CA ALA A 10 13.44 2.69 -13.29
C ALA A 10 13.04 1.55 -12.35
N GLY A 11 11.84 0.97 -12.58
CA GLY A 11 11.34 -0.15 -11.81
C GLY A 11 10.86 0.17 -10.39
N ARG A 12 10.72 1.45 -10.04
CA ARG A 12 10.25 1.87 -8.72
C ARG A 12 9.39 3.12 -8.83
N MET A 13 8.23 3.08 -8.17
CA MET A 13 7.29 4.20 -8.17
C MET A 13 6.77 4.42 -6.75
N ARG A 14 6.82 5.67 -6.28
CA ARG A 14 6.17 6.06 -5.04
C ARG A 14 4.93 6.88 -5.39
N ILE A 15 3.79 6.42 -4.90
CA ILE A 15 2.50 7.10 -5.12
C ILE A 15 1.92 7.55 -3.78
N HIS A 16 1.12 8.61 -3.84
CA HIS A 16 0.36 9.13 -2.70
C HIS A 16 -1.13 9.05 -3.01
N ALA A 17 -1.86 8.31 -2.18
CA ALA A 17 -3.31 8.21 -2.33
C ALA A 17 -3.96 9.53 -1.89
N GLU A 18 -4.90 10.03 -2.70
CA GLU A 18 -5.61 11.27 -2.38
C GLU A 18 -6.73 11.00 -1.37
N GLN A 19 -6.33 10.73 -0.14
CA GLN A 19 -7.23 10.50 0.99
C GLN A 19 -6.58 11.06 2.26
N ARG A 20 -7.38 11.48 3.22
CA ARG A 20 -6.86 12.12 4.45
C ARG A 20 -6.21 11.13 5.38
N ARG A 21 -6.76 9.94 5.46
CA ARG A 21 -6.31 8.87 6.36
C ARG A 21 -6.38 7.55 5.65
N MET A 22 -5.54 6.64 6.09
CA MET A 22 -5.56 5.26 5.64
C MET A 22 -5.56 4.37 6.88
N SER A 23 -6.60 3.55 7.01
CA SER A 23 -6.66 2.57 8.08
C SER A 23 -5.67 1.43 7.82
N PHE A 24 -5.36 0.65 8.86
CA PHE A 24 -4.52 -0.55 8.67
C PHE A 24 -5.17 -1.51 7.68
N GLN A 25 -6.48 -1.69 7.76
CA GLN A 25 -7.22 -2.54 6.82
C GLN A 25 -7.06 -2.03 5.38
N GLN A 26 -7.24 -0.74 5.16
CA GLN A 26 -7.08 -0.15 3.84
C GLN A 26 -5.66 -0.33 3.30
N ALA A 27 -4.66 -0.12 4.14
CA ALA A 27 -3.27 -0.31 3.75
C ALA A 27 -2.99 -1.76 3.36
N ASP A 28 -3.50 -2.72 4.13
CA ASP A 28 -3.32 -4.14 3.85
C ASP A 28 -4.03 -4.57 2.57
N ILE A 29 -5.24 -4.06 2.34
CA ILE A 29 -5.99 -4.32 1.11
C ILE A 29 -5.24 -3.79 -0.11
N LEU A 30 -4.78 -2.54 -0.04
CA LEU A 30 -4.04 -1.92 -1.14
C LEU A 30 -2.75 -2.70 -1.44
N GLU A 31 -2.03 -3.07 -0.40
CA GLU A 31 -0.78 -3.84 -0.55
C GLU A 31 -1.04 -5.21 -1.18
N ALA A 32 -2.05 -5.93 -0.70
CA ALA A 32 -2.41 -7.24 -1.25
C ALA A 32 -2.87 -7.14 -2.70
N TYR A 33 -3.65 -6.12 -3.03
CA TYR A 33 -4.09 -5.88 -4.39
C TYR A 33 -2.92 -5.62 -5.33
N LEU A 34 -2.03 -4.71 -4.96
CA LEU A 34 -0.92 -4.34 -5.83
C LEU A 34 0.08 -5.49 -6.00
N ARG A 35 0.25 -6.33 -4.98
CA ARG A 35 1.11 -7.52 -5.10
C ARG A 35 0.60 -8.54 -6.12
N GLN A 36 -0.69 -8.54 -6.43
CA GLN A 36 -1.28 -9.44 -7.41
C GLN A 36 -1.14 -8.93 -8.84
N VAL A 37 -0.72 -7.70 -9.03
CA VAL A 37 -0.56 -7.12 -10.36
C VAL A 37 0.64 -7.78 -11.05
N GLU A 38 0.43 -8.26 -12.28
CA GLU A 38 1.49 -8.91 -13.05
C GLU A 38 2.67 -7.97 -13.24
N GLY A 39 3.87 -8.46 -12.92
CA GLY A 39 5.09 -7.68 -13.05
C GLY A 39 5.45 -6.86 -11.83
N VAL A 40 4.60 -6.80 -10.81
CA VAL A 40 4.92 -6.17 -9.53
C VAL A 40 5.71 -7.15 -8.68
N LYS A 41 6.87 -6.73 -8.20
CA LYS A 41 7.79 -7.56 -7.42
C LYS A 41 7.60 -7.38 -5.93
N GLU A 42 7.44 -6.14 -5.47
CA GLU A 42 7.31 -5.81 -4.07
C GLU A 42 6.49 -4.54 -3.91
N VAL A 43 5.72 -4.49 -2.85
CA VAL A 43 4.92 -3.31 -2.50
C VAL A 43 5.08 -3.04 -1.02
N LYS A 44 5.29 -1.76 -0.67
CA LYS A 44 5.25 -1.28 0.70
C LYS A 44 4.25 -0.16 0.80
N VAL A 45 3.24 -0.32 1.64
CA VAL A 45 2.23 0.72 1.88
C VAL A 45 2.46 1.31 3.25
N TYR A 46 2.51 2.64 3.31
CA TYR A 46 2.71 3.42 4.52
C TYR A 46 1.39 4.09 4.88
N ASP A 47 0.69 3.51 5.85
CA ASP A 47 -0.64 3.99 6.25
C ASP A 47 -0.62 5.42 6.80
N ARG A 48 0.43 5.80 7.51
CA ARG A 48 0.53 7.13 8.13
C ARG A 48 0.61 8.26 7.12
N THR A 49 1.27 8.02 5.98
CA THR A 49 1.44 9.04 4.94
C THR A 49 0.52 8.82 3.75
N CYS A 50 -0.23 7.71 3.72
CA CYS A 50 -1.07 7.29 2.60
C CYS A 50 -0.27 7.07 1.32
N ASP A 51 0.97 6.61 1.45
CA ASP A 51 1.86 6.37 0.32
C ASP A 51 2.04 4.88 0.06
N ALA A 52 2.34 4.54 -1.18
CA ALA A 52 2.76 3.19 -1.56
C ALA A 52 4.01 3.27 -2.41
N VAL A 53 4.96 2.38 -2.14
CA VAL A 53 6.15 2.21 -2.97
C VAL A 53 6.03 0.88 -3.68
N ILE A 54 6.07 0.93 -5.01
CA ILE A 54 5.85 -0.22 -5.88
C ILE A 54 7.12 -0.51 -6.65
N TYR A 55 7.65 -1.73 -6.50
CA TYR A 55 8.79 -2.23 -7.28
C TYR A 55 8.24 -3.15 -8.35
N TYR A 56 8.57 -2.89 -9.61
CA TYR A 56 8.00 -3.61 -10.74
C TYR A 56 9.02 -3.81 -11.87
N ASN A 57 8.76 -4.83 -12.69
CA ASN A 57 9.53 -5.12 -13.90
C ASN A 57 8.64 -5.24 -15.15
N CYS A 58 7.52 -4.54 -15.12
CA CYS A 58 6.56 -4.50 -16.24
C CYS A 58 6.45 -3.09 -16.79
N GLU A 59 5.57 -2.89 -17.75
CA GLU A 59 5.26 -1.58 -18.30
C GLU A 59 4.71 -0.65 -17.22
N ARG A 60 5.24 0.57 -17.16
CA ARG A 60 4.78 1.61 -16.25
C ARG A 60 3.28 1.86 -16.36
N SER A 61 2.77 1.85 -17.59
CA SER A 61 1.33 2.06 -17.85
C SER A 61 0.45 0.99 -17.20
N GLY A 62 0.93 -0.24 -17.10
CA GLY A 62 0.20 -1.33 -16.45
C GLY A 62 0.04 -1.09 -14.95
N VAL A 63 1.09 -0.58 -14.30
CA VAL A 63 1.04 -0.23 -12.87
C VAL A 63 0.05 0.92 -12.64
N ILE A 64 0.13 1.96 -13.46
CA ILE A 64 -0.77 3.11 -13.36
C ILE A 64 -2.23 2.69 -13.58
N ALA A 65 -2.49 1.86 -14.59
CA ALA A 65 -3.83 1.35 -14.86
C ALA A 65 -4.38 0.54 -13.69
N ALA A 66 -3.55 -0.31 -13.08
CA ALA A 66 -3.94 -1.10 -11.92
C ALA A 66 -4.30 -0.22 -10.72
N VAL A 67 -3.50 0.82 -10.44
CA VAL A 67 -3.77 1.77 -9.35
C VAL A 67 -5.07 2.53 -9.64
N ALA A 68 -5.26 2.99 -10.86
CA ALA A 68 -6.47 3.73 -11.25
C ALA A 68 -7.73 2.89 -11.09
N ALA A 69 -7.65 1.59 -11.36
CA ALA A 69 -8.79 0.67 -11.28
C ALA A 69 -9.08 0.20 -9.84
N PHE A 70 -8.21 0.47 -8.89
CA PHE A 70 -8.35 -0.02 -7.52
C PHE A 70 -9.55 0.58 -6.80
N SER A 71 -10.26 -0.26 -6.07
CA SER A 71 -11.33 0.13 -5.16
C SER A 71 -11.23 -0.70 -3.87
N TYR A 72 -11.26 -0.04 -2.72
CA TYR A 72 -11.27 -0.72 -1.43
C TYR A 72 -12.47 -1.65 -1.28
N GLU A 73 -13.63 -1.20 -1.72
CA GLU A 73 -14.87 -1.99 -1.62
C GLU A 73 -14.79 -3.27 -2.45
N ALA A 74 -14.31 -3.16 -3.69
CA ALA A 74 -14.18 -4.31 -4.57
C ALA A 74 -13.11 -5.30 -4.10
N SER A 75 -12.20 -4.85 -3.23
CA SER A 75 -11.04 -5.63 -2.79
C SER A 75 -11.13 -6.06 -1.32
N LEU A 76 -12.30 -5.93 -0.68
CA LEU A 76 -12.48 -6.27 0.73
C LEU A 76 -12.09 -7.71 1.06
N ALA A 77 -12.27 -8.64 0.14
CA ALA A 77 -11.89 -10.04 0.33
C ALA A 77 -10.38 -10.25 0.56
N LEU A 78 -9.55 -9.24 0.21
CA LEU A 78 -8.11 -9.29 0.41
C LEU A 78 -7.69 -8.84 1.81
N ALA A 79 -8.61 -8.32 2.62
CA ALA A 79 -8.30 -7.87 3.97
C ALA A 79 -7.91 -9.07 4.85
N PRO A 80 -6.78 -9.01 5.56
CA PRO A 80 -6.42 -10.07 6.50
C PRO A 80 -7.32 -10.00 7.73
N GLU A 81 -7.49 -11.12 8.43
CA GLU A 81 -8.26 -11.18 9.66
C GLU A 81 -7.66 -10.29 10.74
N HIS A 82 -6.33 -10.29 10.84
CA HIS A 82 -5.58 -9.43 11.76
C HIS A 82 -4.48 -8.71 10.99
N SER A 83 -4.38 -7.41 11.20
CA SER A 83 -3.35 -6.61 10.53
C SER A 83 -2.01 -6.77 11.25
N ALA A 84 -0.97 -7.12 10.51
CA ALA A 84 0.39 -7.14 11.02
C ALA A 84 0.86 -5.73 11.41
N ARG A 85 0.32 -4.70 10.77
CA ARG A 85 0.62 -3.29 11.07
C ARG A 85 0.16 -2.92 12.46
N GLU A 86 -1.04 -3.34 12.83
CA GLU A 86 -1.62 -3.10 14.14
C GLU A 86 -0.75 -3.73 15.24
N MET A 87 -0.34 -4.97 15.05
CA MET A 87 0.53 -5.67 15.98
C MET A 87 1.88 -4.98 16.14
N THR A 88 2.47 -4.53 15.04
CA THR A 88 3.76 -3.84 15.06
C THR A 88 3.67 -2.52 15.83
N HIS A 89 2.63 -1.74 15.61
CA HIS A 89 2.43 -0.47 16.31
C HIS A 89 2.23 -0.70 17.81
N GLU A 90 1.40 -1.67 18.18
CA GLU A 90 1.18 -2.03 19.57
C GLU A 90 2.46 -2.47 20.26
N TYR A 91 3.27 -3.28 19.59
CA TYR A 91 4.54 -3.75 20.11
C TYR A 91 5.53 -2.60 20.30
N GLN A 92 5.61 -1.68 19.38
CA GLN A 92 6.46 -0.50 19.49
C GLN A 92 6.05 0.39 20.67
N ASP A 93 4.75 0.59 20.85
CA ASP A 93 4.22 1.37 21.96
C ASP A 93 4.58 0.73 23.30
N LYS A 94 4.47 -0.58 23.42
CA LYS A 94 4.86 -1.31 24.63
C LYS A 94 6.35 -1.18 24.93
N LEU A 95 7.20 -1.27 23.91
CA LEU A 95 8.63 -1.09 24.06
C LEU A 95 8.98 0.32 24.54
N PHE A 96 8.29 1.31 24.00
CA PHE A 96 8.50 2.70 24.37
C PHE A 96 8.18 2.94 25.85
N PHE A 97 7.12 2.37 26.36
CA PHE A 97 6.70 2.53 27.75
C PHE A 97 7.46 1.62 28.72
N ALA A 98 8.15 0.62 28.25
CA ALA A 98 8.94 -0.28 29.09
C ALA A 98 10.30 0.30 29.48
N VAL A 99 10.69 1.38 28.87
CA VAL A 99 11.92 2.10 29.17
C VAL A 99 11.68 3.16 30.25
#